data_218ea272d9d84d64ee439ddd378ac74f
#
_entry.id   218ea272d9d84d64ee439ddd378ac74f
#
_cell.length_a   1.000
_cell.length_b   1.000
_cell.length_c   1.000
_cell.angle_alpha   90.00
_cell.angle_beta   90.00
_cell.angle_gamma   90.00
#
_symmetry.space_group_name_H-M   'P 1'
#
loop_
_entity.id
_entity.type
_entity.pdbx_description
1 polymer ?
#
loop_
_entity_poly.entity_id
_entity_poly.type
_entity_poly.pdbx_seq_one_letter_code
_entity_poly.pdbx_strand_id
1 'polypeptide(L)'
;KTLKRVFRKNSHDPEFLYFLKHQDPFQPHRLPKAWISAMAKWITQIENHSGSPFPINVIQGDVDGTLDWQYNIELLDKKFANMTLAMIRGAGHHMVNEREDLREKIFAAIKL
;
A
#
# COMPACT_ATOMS: atom_id res chain seq x y z
N LYS A 1 -20.13 -12.90 8.84
CA LYS A 1 -19.31 -13.84 8.03
C LYS A 1 -17.94 -13.23 7.79
N THR A 2 -16.86 -14.04 7.91
CA THR A 2 -15.45 -13.60 7.74
C THR A 2 -14.72 -14.51 6.75
N LEU A 3 -13.62 -14.00 6.17
CA LEU A 3 -12.68 -14.75 5.34
C LEU A 3 -11.35 -14.89 6.08
N LYS A 4 -10.65 -16.02 5.89
CA LYS A 4 -9.30 -16.20 6.42
C LYS A 4 -8.35 -15.23 5.69
N ARG A 5 -7.52 -14.52 6.44
CA ARG A 5 -6.49 -13.65 5.87
C ARG A 5 -5.28 -14.48 5.46
N VAL A 6 -4.73 -14.19 4.30
CA VAL A 6 -3.45 -14.73 3.84
C VAL A 6 -2.37 -13.68 4.16
N PHE A 7 -1.37 -14.08 4.94
CA PHE A 7 -0.20 -13.23 5.20
C PHE A 7 0.78 -13.36 4.04
N ARG A 8 1.06 -12.26 3.39
CA ARG A 8 2.06 -12.18 2.32
C ARG A 8 3.34 -11.56 2.85
N LYS A 9 4.47 -11.87 2.20
CA LYS A 9 5.73 -11.17 2.48
C LYS A 9 5.61 -9.74 1.95
N ASN A 10 5.47 -8.77 2.85
CA ASN A 10 5.22 -7.37 2.54
C ASN A 10 6.33 -6.41 3.01
N SER A 11 7.45 -6.97 3.47
CA SER A 11 8.70 -6.29 3.83
C SER A 11 9.89 -7.24 3.60
N HIS A 12 11.10 -6.72 3.54
CA HIS A 12 12.35 -7.49 3.51
C HIS A 12 13.06 -7.50 4.86
N ASP A 13 12.47 -6.86 5.89
CA ASP A 13 12.95 -6.95 7.26
C ASP A 13 12.41 -8.23 7.93
N PRO A 14 13.27 -9.21 8.26
CA PRO A 14 12.82 -10.47 8.83
C PRO A 14 12.29 -10.34 10.26
N GLU A 15 12.80 -9.38 11.04
CA GLU A 15 12.35 -9.13 12.42
C GLU A 15 10.94 -8.53 12.40
N PHE A 16 10.71 -7.57 11.52
CA PHE A 16 9.37 -7.00 11.33
C PHE A 16 8.36 -8.06 10.85
N LEU A 17 8.74 -8.91 9.90
CA LEU A 17 7.86 -9.99 9.42
C LEU A 17 7.53 -11.00 10.52
N TYR A 18 8.50 -11.32 11.38
CA TYR A 18 8.28 -12.21 12.52
C TYR A 18 7.33 -11.57 13.54
N PHE A 19 7.56 -10.31 13.90
CA PHE A 19 6.68 -9.54 14.80
C PHE A 19 5.24 -9.51 14.26
N LEU A 20 5.06 -9.14 13.00
CA LEU A 20 3.76 -9.02 12.37
C LEU A 20 2.96 -10.32 12.37
N LYS A 21 3.65 -11.45 12.17
CA LYS A 21 3.02 -12.76 12.10
C LYS A 21 2.73 -13.38 13.47
N HIS A 22 3.58 -13.12 14.46
CA HIS A 22 3.56 -13.88 15.71
C HIS A 22 3.31 -13.05 16.98
N GLN A 23 3.55 -11.74 16.93
CA GLN A 23 3.57 -10.89 18.11
C GLN A 23 2.61 -9.70 18.06
N ASP A 24 2.14 -9.31 16.87
CA ASP A 24 1.23 -8.17 16.73
C ASP A 24 -0.20 -8.58 17.18
N PRO A 25 -0.67 -8.08 18.34
CA PRO A 25 -1.99 -8.43 18.86
C PRO A 25 -3.14 -7.80 18.07
N PHE A 26 -2.85 -6.78 17.25
CA PHE A 26 -3.83 -6.06 16.43
C PHE A 26 -3.93 -6.62 15.01
N GLN A 27 -3.08 -7.58 14.65
CA GLN A 27 -3.11 -8.16 13.31
C GLN A 27 -4.28 -9.16 13.16
N PRO A 28 -5.32 -8.82 12.40
CA PRO A 28 -6.47 -9.71 12.28
C PRO A 28 -6.13 -10.92 11.41
N HIS A 29 -6.44 -12.12 11.91
CA HIS A 29 -6.33 -13.37 11.16
C HIS A 29 -7.52 -13.64 10.24
N ARG A 30 -8.60 -12.87 10.40
CA ARG A 30 -9.82 -12.96 9.60
C ARG A 30 -10.34 -11.57 9.24
N LEU A 31 -10.83 -11.43 8.01
CA LEU A 31 -11.40 -10.19 7.50
C LEU A 31 -12.93 -10.29 7.45
N PRO A 32 -13.67 -9.31 7.96
CA PRO A 32 -15.12 -9.23 7.78
C PRO A 32 -15.49 -9.08 6.30
N LYS A 33 -16.46 -9.86 5.82
CA LYS A 33 -16.96 -9.71 4.45
C LYS A 33 -17.54 -8.32 4.19
N ALA A 34 -18.14 -7.70 5.21
CA ALA A 34 -18.66 -6.35 5.12
C ALA A 34 -17.57 -5.31 4.77
N TRP A 35 -16.37 -5.47 5.34
CA TRP A 35 -15.22 -4.62 5.01
C TRP A 35 -14.81 -4.75 3.54
N ILE A 36 -14.74 -5.98 3.03
CA ILE A 36 -14.40 -6.25 1.62
C ILE A 36 -15.46 -5.65 0.69
N SER A 37 -16.74 -5.79 1.04
CA SER A 37 -17.83 -5.19 0.26
C SER A 37 -17.80 -3.65 0.28
N ALA A 38 -17.45 -3.05 1.41
CA ALA A 38 -17.28 -1.60 1.53
C ALA A 38 -16.11 -1.11 0.66
N MET A 39 -14.99 -1.82 0.67
CA MET A 39 -13.83 -1.51 -0.18
C MET A 39 -14.20 -1.58 -1.67
N ALA A 40 -14.90 -2.63 -2.11
CA ALA A 40 -15.33 -2.76 -3.50
C ALA A 40 -16.24 -1.59 -3.95
N LYS A 41 -17.19 -1.17 -3.10
CA LYS A 41 -18.04 0.00 -3.36
C LYS A 41 -17.22 1.29 -3.45
N TRP A 42 -16.24 1.45 -2.56
CA TRP A 42 -15.35 2.60 -2.54
C TRP A 42 -14.51 2.70 -3.82
N ILE A 43 -13.96 1.61 -4.32
CA ILE A 43 -13.21 1.56 -5.58
C ILE A 43 -14.09 2.06 -6.73
N THR A 44 -15.32 1.58 -6.84
CA THR A 44 -16.27 2.05 -7.86
C THR A 44 -16.55 3.55 -7.76
N GLN A 45 -16.66 4.10 -6.54
CA GLN A 45 -16.85 5.54 -6.34
C GLN A 45 -15.64 6.34 -6.81
N ILE A 46 -14.42 5.89 -6.49
CA ILE A 46 -13.18 6.54 -6.93
C ILE A 46 -13.04 6.50 -8.46
N GLU A 47 -13.32 5.35 -9.09
CA GLU A 47 -13.27 5.20 -10.54
C GLU A 47 -14.20 6.20 -11.26
N ASN A 48 -15.37 6.46 -10.69
CA ASN A 48 -16.36 7.37 -11.26
C ASN A 48 -16.17 8.86 -10.86
N HIS A 49 -15.27 9.15 -9.92
CA HIS A 49 -15.01 10.52 -9.49
C HIS A 49 -14.28 11.31 -10.59
N SER A 50 -14.61 12.58 -10.79
CA SER A 50 -14.05 13.46 -11.83
C SER A 50 -12.57 13.78 -11.67
N GLY A 51 -11.99 13.48 -10.50
CA GLY A 51 -10.60 13.80 -10.17
C GLY A 51 -10.44 15.07 -9.33
N SER A 52 -9.20 15.41 -9.03
CA SER A 52 -8.83 16.55 -8.17
C SER A 52 -7.57 17.24 -8.70
N PRO A 53 -7.53 18.58 -8.68
CA PRO A 53 -6.30 19.34 -8.96
C PRO A 53 -5.32 19.34 -7.76
N PHE A 54 -5.69 18.76 -6.62
CA PHE A 54 -4.85 18.75 -5.43
C PHE A 54 -3.53 18.00 -5.71
N PRO A 55 -2.37 18.60 -5.39
CA PRO A 55 -1.10 17.95 -5.59
C PRO A 55 -0.90 16.81 -4.62
N ILE A 56 -0.46 15.66 -5.13
CA ILE A 56 -0.11 14.50 -4.31
C ILE A 56 1.29 13.97 -4.68
N ASN A 57 1.99 13.48 -3.67
CA ASN A 57 3.23 12.74 -3.85
C ASN A 57 2.98 11.27 -3.51
N VAL A 58 3.21 10.39 -4.46
CA VAL A 58 3.07 8.94 -4.31
C VAL A 58 4.45 8.30 -4.24
N ILE A 59 4.66 7.48 -3.22
CA ILE A 59 5.87 6.65 -3.09
C ILE A 59 5.41 5.20 -3.16
N GLN A 60 5.97 4.42 -4.09
CA GLN A 60 5.54 3.06 -4.36
C GLN A 60 6.74 2.12 -4.48
N GLY A 61 6.66 0.97 -3.80
CA GLY A 61 7.60 -0.13 -3.99
C GLY A 61 7.23 -1.00 -5.20
N ASP A 62 8.20 -1.33 -6.05
CA ASP A 62 7.95 -2.07 -7.29
C ASP A 62 7.79 -3.59 -7.09
N VAL A 63 8.06 -4.10 -5.87
CA VAL A 63 7.81 -5.49 -5.50
C VAL A 63 6.69 -5.65 -4.47
N ASP A 64 5.78 -4.67 -4.37
CA ASP A 64 4.57 -4.79 -3.58
C ASP A 64 3.69 -5.95 -4.11
N GLY A 65 3.66 -7.04 -3.37
CA GLY A 65 2.82 -8.22 -3.67
C GLY A 65 1.48 -8.21 -2.93
N THR A 66 1.13 -7.13 -2.24
CA THR A 66 -0.09 -7.03 -1.43
C THR A 66 -1.22 -6.35 -2.18
N LEU A 67 -0.90 -5.30 -2.93
CA LEU A 67 -1.83 -4.53 -3.73
C LEU A 67 -1.52 -4.65 -5.22
N ASP A 68 -2.52 -4.40 -6.06
CA ASP A 68 -2.34 -4.14 -7.49
C ASP A 68 -1.87 -2.68 -7.66
N TRP A 69 -0.59 -2.46 -7.42
CA TRP A 69 -0.02 -1.13 -7.41
C TRP A 69 0.02 -0.49 -8.81
N GLN A 70 0.15 -1.28 -9.86
CA GLN A 70 0.11 -0.78 -11.24
C GLN A 70 -1.25 -0.14 -11.52
N TYR A 71 -2.33 -0.86 -11.24
CA TYR A 71 -3.69 -0.32 -11.34
C TYR A 71 -3.89 0.92 -10.48
N ASN A 72 -3.41 0.90 -9.24
CA ASN A 72 -3.55 2.04 -8.32
C ASN A 72 -2.84 3.29 -8.85
N ILE A 73 -1.62 3.15 -9.38
CA ILE A 73 -0.87 4.28 -9.95
C ILE A 73 -1.57 4.85 -11.18
N GLU A 74 -2.02 3.99 -12.10
CA GLU A 74 -2.77 4.43 -13.28
C GLU A 74 -4.06 5.17 -12.91
N LEU A 75 -4.78 4.69 -11.89
CA LEU A 75 -5.98 5.34 -11.40
C LEU A 75 -5.67 6.70 -10.76
N LEU A 76 -4.65 6.77 -9.91
CA LEU A 76 -4.22 8.01 -9.26
C LEU A 76 -3.76 9.05 -10.28
N ASP A 77 -2.98 8.65 -11.29
CA ASP A 77 -2.52 9.54 -12.35
C ASP A 77 -3.69 10.16 -13.14
N LYS A 78 -4.72 9.35 -13.42
CA LYS A 78 -5.96 9.84 -14.05
C LYS A 78 -6.78 10.78 -13.17
N LYS A 79 -6.70 10.61 -11.83
CA LYS A 79 -7.53 11.36 -10.86
C LYS A 79 -6.85 12.61 -10.29
N PHE A 80 -5.53 12.67 -10.29
CA PHE A 80 -4.77 13.77 -9.72
C PHE A 80 -3.84 14.40 -10.77
N ALA A 81 -4.29 15.51 -11.34
CA ALA A 81 -3.55 16.21 -12.40
C ALA A 81 -2.13 16.65 -11.99
N ASN A 82 -1.89 16.81 -10.69
CA ASN A 82 -0.61 17.24 -10.12
C ASN A 82 0.02 16.12 -9.26
N MET A 83 0.00 14.89 -9.75
CA MET A 83 0.66 13.75 -9.09
C MET A 83 2.15 13.73 -9.41
N THR A 84 2.98 13.47 -8.40
CA THR A 84 4.38 13.05 -8.58
C THR A 84 4.55 11.62 -8.06
N LEU A 85 5.37 10.84 -8.75
CA LEU A 85 5.60 9.43 -8.41
C LEU A 85 7.08 9.17 -8.15
N ALA A 86 7.39 8.58 -7.00
CA ALA A 86 8.70 8.04 -6.69
C ALA A 86 8.61 6.50 -6.57
N MET A 87 9.18 5.79 -7.54
CA MET A 87 9.29 4.34 -7.49
C MET A 87 10.53 3.93 -6.69
N ILE A 88 10.35 3.06 -5.70
CA ILE A 88 11.45 2.52 -4.89
C ILE A 88 11.72 1.08 -5.30
N ARG A 89 12.82 0.90 -6.03
CA ARG A 89 13.20 -0.41 -6.53
C ARG A 89 13.50 -1.39 -5.39
N GLY A 90 12.85 -2.54 -5.41
CA GLY A 90 13.01 -3.62 -4.44
C GLY A 90 12.22 -3.43 -3.14
N ALA A 91 11.46 -2.34 -2.96
CA ALA A 91 10.64 -2.15 -1.78
C ALA A 91 9.30 -2.88 -1.89
N GLY A 92 8.85 -3.44 -0.75
CA GLY A 92 7.55 -4.10 -0.62
C GLY A 92 6.44 -3.14 -0.18
N HIS A 93 5.36 -3.72 0.37
CA HIS A 93 4.16 -2.98 0.79
C HIS A 93 4.37 -2.13 2.05
N HIS A 94 5.03 -2.69 3.07
CA HIS A 94 5.29 -2.01 4.33
C HIS A 94 6.58 -1.18 4.27
N MET A 95 6.58 -0.14 3.46
CA MET A 95 7.77 0.66 3.15
C MET A 95 8.46 1.25 4.37
N VAL A 96 7.72 1.80 5.34
CA VAL A 96 8.31 2.37 6.57
C VAL A 96 8.92 1.32 7.51
N ASN A 97 8.58 0.05 7.30
CA ASN A 97 9.11 -1.10 8.03
C ASN A 97 9.95 -2.01 7.11
N GLU A 98 10.53 -1.45 6.07
CA GLU A 98 11.53 -2.15 5.25
C GLU A 98 12.89 -2.18 5.94
N ARG A 99 13.80 -3.01 5.44
CA ARG A 99 15.19 -3.00 5.87
C ARG A 99 15.81 -1.61 5.63
N GLU A 100 16.83 -1.30 6.39
CA GLU A 100 17.38 0.06 6.54
C GLU A 100 17.74 0.73 5.20
N ASP A 101 18.44 0.03 4.31
CA ASP A 101 18.86 0.55 3.00
C ASP A 101 17.68 0.96 2.09
N LEU A 102 16.53 0.31 2.23
CA LEU A 102 15.31 0.69 1.53
C LEU A 102 14.59 1.84 2.24
N ARG A 103 14.53 1.83 3.58
CA ARG A 103 13.94 2.91 4.36
C ARG A 103 14.60 4.25 4.10
N GLU A 104 15.94 4.31 4.03
CA GLU A 104 16.67 5.52 3.71
C GLU A 104 16.21 6.12 2.36
N LYS A 105 16.08 5.30 1.33
CA LYS A 105 15.59 5.75 0.01
C LYS A 105 14.14 6.22 0.07
N ILE A 106 13.28 5.51 0.83
CA ILE A 106 11.87 5.86 1.00
C ILE A 106 11.74 7.20 1.70
N PHE A 107 12.44 7.40 2.82
CA PHE A 107 12.40 8.67 3.55
C PHE A 107 13.01 9.83 2.75
N ALA A 108 14.07 9.57 1.98
CA ALA A 108 14.64 10.58 1.07
C ALA A 108 13.68 11.01 -0.05
N ALA A 109 12.72 10.15 -0.42
CA ALA A 109 11.71 10.46 -1.43
C ALA A 109 10.53 11.29 -0.89
N ILE A 110 10.40 11.42 0.45
CA ILE A 110 9.35 12.25 1.06
C ILE A 110 9.69 13.72 0.81
N LYS A 111 8.79 14.40 0.11
CA LYS A 111 8.87 15.86 -0.10
C LYS A 111 7.89 16.53 0.86
N LEU A 112 8.42 17.36 1.73
CA LEU A 112 7.66 18.22 2.64
C LEU A 112 7.33 19.57 1.96
#